data_e17bc0d4d41a8079424c91ddc6e79d09
#
_entry.id   e17bc0d4d41a8079424c91ddc6e79d09
#
_cell.length_a   1.000
_cell.length_b   1.000
_cell.length_c   1.000
_cell.angle_alpha   90.00
_cell.angle_beta   90.00
_cell.angle_gamma   90.00
#
_symmetry.space_group_name_H-M   'P 1'
#
loop_
_entity.id
_entity.type
_entity.pdbx_description
1 polymer ?
#
loop_
_entity_poly.entity_id
_entity_poly.type
_entity_poly.pdbx_seq_one_letter_code
_entity_poly.pdbx_strand_id
1 'polypeptide(L)'
;MKNLLLLLFILPTILFAQKTSIIRGFIKDPQNNSIKNVSINYVAIGVYSNNKGYYEIRVPVKGRVVLKFSHVGYKSISKEFFIKKRTIIRFSPTLQPQDELLDEVVIKNDKKDAQGITTINTEKIKRIPGANSGIETLLMTLPGVSNNN
;
A
#
# COMPACT_ATOMS: atom_id res chain seq x y z
N MET A 1 -20.79 -53.95 18.71
CA MET A 1 -19.59 -53.10 18.71
C MET A 1 -19.23 -52.57 17.29
N LYS A 2 -19.38 -53.33 16.21
CA LYS A 2 -19.14 -52.87 14.84
C LYS A 2 -19.97 -51.63 14.44
N ASN A 3 -21.24 -51.57 14.78
CA ASN A 3 -22.14 -50.48 14.43
C ASN A 3 -21.86 -49.17 15.22
N LEU A 4 -21.28 -49.26 16.42
CA LEU A 4 -20.87 -48.11 17.21
C LEU A 4 -19.66 -47.41 16.59
N LEU A 5 -18.73 -48.16 15.99
CA LEU A 5 -17.56 -47.63 15.29
C LEU A 5 -17.92 -46.91 14.01
N LEU A 6 -18.95 -47.40 13.30
CA LEU A 6 -19.47 -46.78 12.07
C LEU A 6 -20.18 -45.46 12.37
N LEU A 7 -20.88 -45.34 13.50
CA LEU A 7 -21.54 -44.13 13.98
C LEU A 7 -20.51 -43.04 14.32
N LEU A 8 -19.36 -43.41 14.89
CA LEU A 8 -18.26 -42.46 15.21
C LEU A 8 -17.63 -41.84 13.98
N PHE A 9 -17.63 -42.53 12.84
CA PHE A 9 -17.05 -42.04 11.58
C PHE A 9 -17.95 -41.04 10.84
N ILE A 10 -19.25 -41.01 11.11
CA ILE A 10 -20.24 -40.14 10.48
C ILE A 10 -20.33 -38.78 11.19
N LEU A 11 -19.90 -38.68 12.45
CA LEU A 11 -20.00 -37.48 13.30
C LEU A 11 -19.23 -36.24 12.78
N PRO A 12 -18.03 -36.35 12.16
CA PRO A 12 -17.26 -35.17 11.75
C PRO A 12 -17.78 -34.43 10.51
N THR A 13 -18.72 -35.00 9.75
CA THR A 13 -19.18 -34.41 8.48
C THR A 13 -20.19 -33.26 8.64
N ILE A 14 -20.72 -33.03 9.82
CA ILE A 14 -21.82 -32.07 10.08
C ILE A 14 -21.30 -30.65 10.40
N LEU A 15 -19.99 -30.46 10.60
CA LEU A 15 -19.44 -29.25 11.27
C LEU A 15 -19.10 -28.05 10.36
N PHE A 16 -19.27 -28.11 9.02
CA PHE A 16 -18.72 -27.07 8.14
C PHE A 16 -19.72 -26.27 7.30
N ALA A 17 -20.98 -26.24 7.63
CA ALA A 17 -21.95 -25.38 6.92
C ALA A 17 -21.80 -23.90 7.40
N GLN A 18 -20.70 -23.24 7.11
CA GLN A 18 -20.57 -21.80 7.38
C GLN A 18 -21.56 -21.03 6.52
N LYS A 19 -22.49 -20.32 7.18
CA LYS A 19 -23.42 -19.44 6.49
C LYS A 19 -22.64 -18.29 5.83
N THR A 20 -22.66 -18.21 4.49
CA THR A 20 -22.01 -17.16 3.71
C THR A 20 -23.03 -16.25 3.06
N SER A 21 -22.68 -15.00 2.90
CA SER A 21 -23.36 -13.98 2.10
C SER A 21 -22.52 -13.66 0.86
N ILE A 22 -23.17 -13.12 -0.15
CA ILE A 22 -22.54 -12.74 -1.41
C ILE A 22 -22.58 -11.22 -1.53
N ILE A 23 -21.43 -10.62 -1.83
CA ILE A 23 -21.34 -9.21 -2.23
C ILE A 23 -20.87 -9.20 -3.68
N ARG A 24 -21.63 -8.52 -4.56
CA ARG A 24 -21.34 -8.44 -5.99
C ARG A 24 -21.67 -7.09 -6.57
N GLY A 25 -21.04 -6.74 -7.69
CA GLY A 25 -21.28 -5.47 -8.36
C GLY A 25 -20.33 -5.24 -9.53
N PHE A 26 -20.33 -4.01 -10.02
CA PHE A 26 -19.45 -3.57 -11.10
C PHE A 26 -18.56 -2.44 -10.60
N ILE A 27 -17.29 -2.48 -10.94
CA ILE A 27 -16.31 -1.46 -10.57
C ILE A 27 -16.05 -0.60 -11.80
N LYS A 28 -16.16 0.72 -11.63
CA LYS A 28 -16.05 1.69 -12.70
C LYS A 28 -15.15 2.85 -12.29
N ASP A 29 -14.69 3.60 -13.29
CA ASP A 29 -14.04 4.90 -13.09
C ASP A 29 -15.07 6.05 -13.12
N PRO A 30 -14.69 7.31 -12.87
CA PRO A 30 -15.57 8.47 -12.96
C PRO A 30 -16.15 8.72 -14.35
N GLN A 31 -15.49 8.23 -15.40
CA GLN A 31 -15.93 8.29 -16.79
C GLN A 31 -16.87 7.16 -17.17
N ASN A 32 -17.28 6.33 -16.18
CA ASN A 32 -18.17 5.19 -16.33
C ASN A 32 -17.57 4.00 -17.10
N ASN A 33 -16.23 3.96 -17.32
CA ASN A 33 -15.55 2.80 -17.90
C ASN A 33 -15.39 1.70 -16.87
N SER A 34 -15.50 0.44 -17.29
CA SER A 34 -15.32 -0.72 -16.43
C SER A 34 -13.85 -0.98 -16.14
N ILE A 35 -13.49 -1.19 -14.86
CA ILE A 35 -12.12 -1.47 -14.45
C ILE A 35 -11.97 -2.98 -14.24
N LYS A 36 -11.11 -3.60 -15.06
CA LYS A 36 -10.72 -5.03 -14.93
C LYS A 36 -9.60 -5.21 -13.91
N ASN A 37 -9.43 -6.44 -13.42
CA ASN A 37 -8.31 -6.81 -12.53
C ASN A 37 -8.21 -6.01 -11.22
N VAL A 38 -9.30 -5.41 -10.77
CA VAL A 38 -9.35 -4.83 -9.42
C VAL A 38 -9.30 -5.97 -8.42
N SER A 39 -8.42 -5.89 -7.44
CA SER A 39 -8.34 -6.83 -6.32
C SER A 39 -9.34 -6.44 -5.25
N ILE A 40 -10.23 -7.37 -4.90
CA ILE A 40 -11.25 -7.21 -3.83
C ILE A 40 -10.90 -8.19 -2.73
N ASN A 41 -10.48 -7.69 -1.57
CA ASN A 41 -9.97 -8.49 -0.47
C ASN A 41 -10.83 -8.37 0.79
N TYR A 42 -11.06 -9.51 1.42
CA TYR A 42 -11.60 -9.65 2.76
C TYR A 42 -10.72 -10.61 3.55
N VAL A 43 -9.94 -10.09 4.51
CA VAL A 43 -8.97 -10.88 5.30
C VAL A 43 -8.06 -11.71 4.37
N ALA A 44 -8.21 -13.04 4.36
CA ALA A 44 -7.46 -13.97 3.51
C ALA A 44 -8.19 -14.38 2.22
N ILE A 45 -9.41 -13.88 1.98
CA ILE A 45 -10.20 -14.18 0.79
C ILE A 45 -10.08 -13.03 -0.19
N GLY A 46 -9.64 -13.32 -1.42
CA GLY A 46 -9.52 -12.33 -2.48
C GLY A 46 -10.14 -12.82 -3.79
N VAL A 47 -10.71 -11.88 -4.56
CA VAL A 47 -11.20 -12.10 -5.91
C VAL A 47 -10.78 -10.93 -6.80
N TYR A 48 -10.84 -11.10 -8.12
CA TYR A 48 -10.55 -10.05 -9.09
C TYR A 48 -11.77 -9.72 -9.93
N SER A 49 -11.92 -8.46 -10.32
CA SER A 49 -12.94 -8.08 -11.29
C SER A 49 -12.59 -8.59 -12.69
N ASN A 50 -13.61 -9.01 -13.43
CA ASN A 50 -13.46 -9.48 -14.81
C ASN A 50 -13.34 -8.31 -15.82
N ASN A 51 -13.29 -8.61 -17.13
CA ASN A 51 -13.16 -7.61 -18.20
C ASN A 51 -14.32 -6.59 -18.27
N LYS A 52 -15.47 -6.91 -17.67
CA LYS A 52 -16.64 -6.02 -17.56
C LYS A 52 -16.68 -5.28 -16.23
N GLY A 53 -15.61 -5.38 -15.42
CA GLY A 53 -15.55 -4.79 -14.07
C GLY A 53 -16.41 -5.53 -13.03
N TYR A 54 -17.06 -6.68 -13.41
CA TYR A 54 -17.90 -7.44 -12.49
C TYR A 54 -17.05 -8.22 -11.48
N TYR A 55 -17.49 -8.21 -10.22
CA TYR A 55 -16.92 -9.02 -9.16
C TYR A 55 -18.01 -9.69 -8.32
N GLU A 56 -17.69 -10.82 -7.71
CA GLU A 56 -18.50 -11.52 -6.74
C GLU A 56 -17.58 -12.13 -5.67
N ILE A 57 -17.83 -11.79 -4.40
CA ILE A 57 -17.08 -12.33 -3.28
C ILE A 57 -18.02 -12.93 -2.24
N ARG A 58 -17.65 -14.12 -1.73
CA ARG A 58 -18.38 -14.79 -0.64
C ARG A 58 -17.71 -14.44 0.68
N VAL A 59 -18.50 -13.94 1.62
CA VAL A 59 -18.05 -13.53 2.93
C VAL A 59 -18.88 -14.21 4.02
N PRO A 60 -18.31 -14.48 5.18
CA PRO A 60 -19.05 -15.11 6.28
C PRO A 60 -20.13 -14.16 6.83
N VAL A 61 -21.22 -14.75 7.33
CA VAL A 61 -22.25 -13.99 8.07
C VAL A 61 -21.75 -13.78 9.50
N LYS A 62 -20.93 -12.73 9.70
CA LYS A 62 -20.20 -12.48 10.96
C LYS A 62 -20.32 -11.03 11.47
N GLY A 63 -21.39 -10.32 11.12
CA GLY A 63 -21.56 -8.93 11.51
C GLY A 63 -20.73 -7.98 10.62
N ARG A 64 -19.62 -7.45 11.14
CA ARG A 64 -18.78 -6.45 10.41
C ARG A 64 -17.85 -7.12 9.40
N VAL A 65 -17.96 -6.74 8.14
CA VAL A 65 -17.14 -7.17 7.01
C VAL A 65 -16.59 -5.94 6.31
N VAL A 66 -15.27 -5.81 6.20
CA VAL A 66 -14.62 -4.71 5.48
C VAL A 66 -13.99 -5.26 4.20
N LEU A 67 -14.46 -4.79 3.05
CA LEU A 67 -13.85 -5.08 1.76
C LEU A 67 -12.89 -3.97 1.36
N LYS A 68 -11.69 -4.34 0.95
CA LYS A 68 -10.71 -3.44 0.34
C LYS A 68 -10.67 -3.68 -1.16
N PHE A 69 -10.81 -2.60 -1.92
CA PHE A 69 -10.70 -2.59 -3.38
C PHE A 69 -9.40 -1.88 -3.74
N SER A 70 -8.54 -2.52 -4.51
CA SER A 70 -7.26 -1.95 -4.92
C SER A 70 -6.93 -2.30 -6.37
N HIS A 71 -6.32 -1.36 -7.08
CA HIS A 71 -5.87 -1.53 -8.47
C HIS A 71 -4.69 -0.57 -8.72
N VAL A 72 -3.75 -1.00 -9.58
CA VAL A 72 -2.63 -0.13 -10.02
C VAL A 72 -3.21 1.04 -10.81
N GLY A 73 -2.79 2.26 -10.48
CA GLY A 73 -3.30 3.50 -11.12
C GLY A 73 -4.62 4.03 -10.58
N TYR A 74 -5.18 3.43 -9.51
CA TYR A 74 -6.39 3.93 -8.84
C TYR A 74 -6.21 4.00 -7.32
N LYS A 75 -6.84 4.99 -6.70
CA LYS A 75 -6.86 5.12 -5.23
C LYS A 75 -7.62 3.95 -4.61
N SER A 76 -6.99 3.25 -3.68
CA SER A 76 -7.64 2.15 -2.96
C SER A 76 -8.77 2.66 -2.09
N ILE A 77 -9.89 1.94 -2.05
CA ILE A 77 -11.01 2.23 -1.18
C ILE A 77 -11.32 1.04 -0.27
N SER A 78 -11.87 1.32 0.91
CA SER A 78 -12.39 0.31 1.82
C SER A 78 -13.85 0.60 2.12
N LYS A 79 -14.68 -0.46 2.09
CA LYS A 79 -16.10 -0.35 2.40
C LYS A 79 -16.50 -1.36 3.47
N GLU A 80 -17.19 -0.88 4.47
CA GLU A 80 -17.74 -1.68 5.55
C GLU A 80 -19.18 -2.10 5.25
N PHE A 81 -19.48 -3.38 5.55
CA PHE A 81 -20.81 -3.97 5.47
C PHE A 81 -21.16 -4.65 6.78
N PHE A 82 -22.42 -4.56 7.20
CA PHE A 82 -22.91 -5.23 8.41
C PHE A 82 -23.85 -6.37 8.02
N ILE A 83 -23.34 -7.60 8.12
CA ILE A 83 -24.01 -8.80 7.60
C ILE A 83 -24.53 -9.66 8.77
N LYS A 84 -25.83 -9.57 9.07
CA LYS A 84 -26.49 -10.31 10.15
C LYS A 84 -27.13 -11.63 9.68
N LYS A 85 -27.45 -11.74 8.40
CA LYS A 85 -28.11 -12.90 7.81
C LYS A 85 -27.60 -13.18 6.39
N ARG A 86 -27.82 -14.39 5.91
CA ARG A 86 -27.49 -14.75 4.53
C ARG A 86 -28.26 -13.85 3.55
N THR A 87 -27.54 -13.11 2.73
CA THR A 87 -28.10 -12.16 1.77
C THR A 87 -27.18 -11.94 0.60
N ILE A 88 -27.72 -11.37 -0.49
CA ILE A 88 -26.94 -10.87 -1.62
C ILE A 88 -26.95 -9.36 -1.56
N ILE A 89 -25.77 -8.75 -1.39
CA ILE A 89 -25.57 -7.32 -1.37
C ILE A 89 -25.02 -6.88 -2.72
N ARG A 90 -25.65 -5.89 -3.35
CA ARG A 90 -25.15 -5.25 -4.57
C ARG A 90 -24.42 -3.99 -4.20
N PHE A 91 -23.15 -3.90 -4.58
CA PHE A 91 -22.31 -2.73 -4.35
C PHE A 91 -21.41 -2.50 -5.56
N SER A 92 -21.54 -1.33 -6.18
CA SER A 92 -20.77 -0.95 -7.36
C SER A 92 -19.97 0.32 -7.07
N PRO A 93 -18.72 0.18 -6.62
CA PRO A 93 -17.86 1.32 -6.30
C PRO A 93 -17.32 1.99 -7.57
N THR A 94 -17.06 3.30 -7.45
CA THR A 94 -16.28 4.07 -8.41
C THR A 94 -14.88 4.30 -7.82
N LEU A 95 -13.83 3.88 -8.54
CA LEU A 95 -12.44 4.12 -8.16
C LEU A 95 -11.93 5.39 -8.84
N GLN A 96 -11.35 6.28 -8.05
CA GLN A 96 -10.69 7.47 -8.58
C GLN A 96 -9.31 7.11 -9.12
N PRO A 97 -8.91 7.59 -10.32
CA PRO A 97 -7.54 7.46 -10.77
C PRO A 97 -6.60 7.99 -9.70
N GLN A 98 -5.48 7.34 -9.53
CA GLN A 98 -4.39 7.88 -8.77
C GLN A 98 -3.65 8.83 -9.71
N ASP A 99 -3.92 10.15 -9.57
CA ASP A 99 -3.07 11.12 -10.21
C ASP A 99 -1.65 10.84 -9.68
N GLU A 100 -0.77 10.37 -10.54
CA GLU A 100 0.66 10.50 -10.31
C GLU A 100 0.96 12.01 -10.36
N LEU A 101 0.62 12.71 -9.30
CA LEU A 101 1.48 13.79 -8.91
C LEU A 101 2.80 13.07 -8.61
N LEU A 102 3.71 13.09 -9.56
CA LEU A 102 5.12 13.06 -9.24
C LEU A 102 5.27 14.21 -8.25
N ASP A 103 5.05 13.93 -6.96
CA ASP A 103 5.60 14.76 -5.93
C ASP A 103 7.06 14.85 -6.33
N GLU A 104 7.41 16.02 -6.87
CA GLU A 104 8.80 16.42 -7.01
C GLU A 104 9.44 15.95 -5.71
N VAL A 105 10.23 14.90 -5.82
CA VAL A 105 10.99 14.39 -4.69
C VAL A 105 11.93 15.55 -4.37
N VAL A 106 11.43 16.49 -3.58
CA VAL A 106 12.27 17.43 -2.86
C VAL A 106 13.08 16.53 -1.95
N ILE A 107 14.21 16.08 -2.47
CA ILE A 107 15.26 15.46 -1.69
C ILE A 107 15.66 16.56 -0.73
N LYS A 108 14.96 16.65 0.41
CA LYS A 108 15.55 17.25 1.58
C LYS A 108 16.76 16.38 1.86
N ASN A 109 17.90 16.88 1.37
CA ASN A 109 19.20 16.39 1.73
C ASN A 109 19.35 16.61 3.24
N ASP A 110 18.69 15.79 4.04
CA ASP A 110 19.18 15.48 5.37
C ASP A 110 20.46 14.68 5.12
N LYS A 111 21.52 15.43 4.87
CA LYS A 111 22.88 14.91 4.82
C LYS A 111 23.14 14.26 6.18
N LYS A 112 22.84 12.97 6.27
CA LYS A 112 23.62 12.10 7.14
C LYS A 112 25.01 12.13 6.52
N ASP A 113 25.96 12.71 7.24
CA ASP A 113 27.35 12.79 6.89
C ASP A 113 27.85 11.43 6.41
N ALA A 114 27.90 11.24 5.09
CA ALA A 114 28.71 10.20 4.51
C ALA A 114 30.16 10.62 4.80
N GLN A 115 30.82 9.86 5.68
CA GLN A 115 32.20 10.04 6.08
C GLN A 115 33.07 10.33 4.86
N GLY A 116 33.64 11.53 4.79
CA GLY A 116 34.73 11.88 3.89
C GLY A 116 34.47 12.96 2.85
N ILE A 117 33.25 13.52 2.70
CA ILE A 117 33.01 14.63 1.76
C ILE A 117 32.56 15.86 2.55
N THR A 118 33.47 16.78 2.82
CA THR A 118 33.17 18.08 3.42
C THR A 118 32.74 19.04 2.32
N THR A 119 31.44 19.31 2.22
CA THR A 119 30.93 20.36 1.30
C THR A 119 31.08 21.71 1.97
N ILE A 120 31.95 22.54 1.47
CA ILE A 120 32.19 23.89 1.97
C ILE A 120 31.18 24.84 1.34
N ASN A 121 30.27 25.39 2.14
CA ASN A 121 29.33 26.41 1.68
C ASN A 121 30.08 27.75 1.51
N THR A 122 30.07 28.30 0.30
CA THR A 122 30.76 29.55 -0.06
C THR A 122 30.31 30.77 0.74
N GLU A 123 29.11 30.77 1.31
CA GLU A 123 28.64 31.86 2.18
C GLU A 123 29.28 31.83 3.56
N LYS A 124 29.69 30.68 4.06
CA LYS A 124 30.42 30.58 5.34
C LYS A 124 31.87 31.05 5.23
N ILE A 125 32.45 30.98 4.00
CA ILE A 125 33.82 31.43 3.75
C ILE A 125 33.99 32.94 3.99
N LYS A 126 32.98 33.74 3.62
CA LYS A 126 32.99 35.21 3.75
C LYS A 126 32.98 35.70 5.20
N ARG A 127 32.68 34.83 6.15
CA ARG A 127 32.61 35.20 7.58
C ARG A 127 33.85 34.81 8.41
N ILE A 128 34.88 34.24 7.79
CA ILE A 128 36.10 33.85 8.47
C ILE A 128 37.06 35.05 8.43
N PRO A 129 37.45 35.62 9.56
CA PRO A 129 38.46 36.68 9.60
C PRO A 129 39.78 36.15 9.05
N GLY A 130 40.32 36.79 8.00
CA GLY A 130 41.57 36.37 7.35
C GLY A 130 41.42 35.68 6.01
N ALA A 131 40.19 35.48 5.50
CA ALA A 131 39.91 34.81 4.21
C ALA A 131 40.35 35.59 2.95
N ASN A 132 40.99 36.73 3.11
CA ASN A 132 41.50 37.56 1.99
C ASN A 132 42.76 36.97 1.30
N SER A 133 43.27 35.83 1.78
CA SER A 133 44.52 35.23 1.27
C SER A 133 44.28 34.09 0.27
N GLY A 134 43.04 33.96 -0.25
CA GLY A 134 42.71 32.94 -1.23
C GLY A 134 42.32 31.56 -0.68
N ILE A 135 41.80 30.71 -1.54
CA ILE A 135 41.31 29.36 -1.24
C ILE A 135 42.41 28.45 -0.68
N GLU A 136 43.65 28.72 -1.00
CA GLU A 136 44.83 27.93 -0.60
C GLU A 136 45.03 27.92 0.92
N THR A 137 44.83 29.03 1.59
CA THR A 137 44.96 29.12 3.07
C THR A 137 43.85 28.34 3.77
N LEU A 138 42.68 28.27 3.17
CA LEU A 138 41.56 27.47 3.71
C LEU A 138 41.78 25.96 3.54
N LEU A 139 42.42 25.54 2.45
CA LEU A 139 42.75 24.13 2.22
C LEU A 139 43.76 23.60 3.24
N MET A 140 44.67 24.45 3.73
CA MET A 140 45.69 24.06 4.71
C MET A 140 45.12 23.87 6.13
N THR A 141 43.90 24.34 6.39
CA THR A 141 43.24 24.14 7.71
C THR A 141 42.46 22.82 7.78
N LEU A 142 42.38 22.10 6.68
CA LEU A 142 41.68 20.80 6.65
C LEU A 142 42.63 19.69 7.12
N PRO A 143 42.18 18.79 8.01
CA PRO A 143 43.00 17.67 8.46
C PRO A 143 43.26 16.73 7.26
N GLY A 144 44.55 16.47 6.98
CA GLY A 144 44.96 15.57 5.88
C GLY A 144 45.51 16.24 4.63
N VAL A 145 45.59 17.58 4.57
CA VAL A 145 46.28 18.31 3.48
C VAL A 145 47.69 18.71 3.98
N SER A 146 48.72 18.14 3.40
CA SER A 146 50.13 18.52 3.65
C SER A 146 50.71 19.14 2.40
N ASN A 147 51.47 20.23 2.58
CA ASN A 147 52.20 20.88 1.52
C ASN A 147 53.56 20.17 1.39
N ASN A 148 53.75 19.37 0.36
CA ASN A 148 55.07 18.86 0.02
C ASN A 148 55.77 19.90 -0.84
N ASN A 149 56.65 20.63 -0.23
CA ASN A 149 57.64 21.46 -0.92
C ASN A 149 58.92 20.68 -1.09
#